data_8ba2d63a9e1cf0d974d0b696d2c9a151
#
_entry.id   8ba2d63a9e1cf0d974d0b696d2c9a151
#
_cell.length_a   1.000
_cell.length_b   1.000
_cell.length_c   1.000
_cell.angle_alpha   90.00
_cell.angle_beta   90.00
_cell.angle_gamma   90.00
#
_symmetry.space_group_name_H-M   'P 1'
#
loop_
_entity.id
_entity.type
_entity.pdbx_description
1 polymer ?
#
loop_
_entity_poly.entity_id
_entity_poly.type
_entity_poly.pdbx_seq_one_letter_code
_entity_poly.pdbx_strand_id
1 'polypeptide(L)'
;VVCQDVASLFDVDTNRALMDEVGTLAHCRYEEDDKKDVSLRIIADHVKSCTFMASDGIMPSNEGRGYVFRRLLRRAARHGRILGIEGNFMTKLAQVVIDLSKDGYPELEEKKDMILRVIDQEEERFANTIDKGLEILADLEKDMEAKGTKVLAGEDAFKLYDTYGFPIDLTKEILDDKGLTVDEEGFHKAMQVQRETARSARKTTNYMGRDDIYQKLDASLTSAFVGYDKLEAESRLTALVRLASDEEGEDEITDAVTDGEKACVITSETPFYGTMGGQCGDTGVITGANNGTFVVEDTIHLQGGKIGHVGHMTSGMLAAGETVTLKVDEASRRSTEKNHSATHLLQKALRSVLGDHVEQAGSLVTPDRLRFDFTHFSAMTPEEIKKVEELVNQKIQENLDVVTQEMSLDEAKKTGAMALFGEKYGEKVRVVKMGDFSTELCGGTHVANTGAVHAFKILSEAGIAAGVRRIEALTGDGLMRYYENLEQELEDAAKAAKTTPADLKTKIESM
;
A
#
# COMPACT_ATOMS: atom_id res chain seq x y z
N VAL A 1 33.30 -23.64 1.90
CA VAL A 1 34.27 -23.95 2.94
C VAL A 1 34.71 -25.42 2.79
N VAL A 2 33.86 -26.41 3.12
CA VAL A 2 34.20 -27.83 3.07
C VAL A 2 34.61 -28.31 1.67
N CYS A 3 33.82 -28.00 0.63
CA CYS A 3 34.10 -28.45 -0.74
C CYS A 3 35.36 -27.82 -1.38
N GLN A 4 35.75 -26.65 -0.92
CA GLN A 4 36.93 -25.92 -1.41
C GLN A 4 38.14 -25.99 -0.47
N ASP A 5 37.99 -26.68 0.68
CA ASP A 5 39.01 -26.85 1.72
C ASP A 5 39.65 -25.53 2.16
N VAL A 6 38.78 -24.51 2.40
CA VAL A 6 39.19 -23.18 2.90
C VAL A 6 38.76 -22.97 4.34
N ALA A 7 39.46 -22.09 5.05
CA ALA A 7 39.26 -21.87 6.49
C ALA A 7 38.02 -21.03 6.82
N SER A 8 37.64 -20.10 5.92
CA SER A 8 36.58 -19.16 6.15
C SER A 8 35.56 -19.17 4.99
N LEU A 9 34.33 -18.77 5.29
CA LEU A 9 33.31 -18.50 4.28
C LEU A 9 33.76 -17.40 3.30
N PHE A 10 34.56 -16.46 3.77
CA PHE A 10 35.09 -15.36 2.97
C PHE A 10 36.22 -15.79 2.03
N ASP A 11 36.82 -16.94 2.24
CA ASP A 11 37.84 -17.50 1.34
C ASP A 11 37.25 -18.36 0.22
N VAL A 12 35.94 -18.61 0.24
CA VAL A 12 35.22 -19.27 -0.86
C VAL A 12 35.33 -18.41 -2.13
N ASP A 13 35.57 -19.03 -3.25
CA ASP A 13 35.87 -18.39 -4.54
C ASP A 13 34.93 -17.24 -4.91
N THR A 14 33.61 -17.45 -4.75
CA THR A 14 32.59 -16.42 -5.05
C THR A 14 32.67 -15.22 -4.12
N ASN A 15 32.91 -15.43 -2.84
CA ASN A 15 33.04 -14.32 -1.88
C ASN A 15 34.40 -13.64 -2.02
N ARG A 16 35.46 -14.41 -2.28
CA ARG A 16 36.78 -13.85 -2.53
C ARG A 16 36.81 -12.96 -3.76
N ALA A 17 36.24 -13.41 -4.89
CA ALA A 17 36.13 -12.60 -6.09
C ALA A 17 35.39 -11.28 -5.85
N LEU A 18 34.35 -11.30 -5.03
CA LEU A 18 33.60 -10.08 -4.69
C LEU A 18 34.43 -9.13 -3.78
N MET A 19 35.15 -9.68 -2.79
CA MET A 19 36.05 -8.86 -1.96
C MET A 19 37.23 -8.30 -2.75
N ASP A 20 37.77 -9.02 -3.71
CA ASP A 20 38.85 -8.56 -4.59
C ASP A 20 38.38 -7.39 -5.49
N GLU A 21 37.12 -7.43 -5.95
CA GLU A 21 36.51 -6.30 -6.69
C GLU A 21 36.31 -5.08 -5.79
N VAL A 22 35.82 -5.26 -4.55
CA VAL A 22 35.74 -4.18 -3.56
C VAL A 22 37.13 -3.59 -3.30
N GLY A 23 38.14 -4.46 -3.11
CA GLY A 23 39.52 -4.06 -2.89
C GLY A 23 40.10 -3.25 -4.06
N THR A 24 39.75 -3.62 -5.30
CA THR A 24 40.12 -2.87 -6.50
C THR A 24 39.53 -1.46 -6.47
N LEU A 25 38.26 -1.33 -6.11
CA LEU A 25 37.58 -0.02 -5.98
C LEU A 25 38.14 0.82 -4.83
N ALA A 26 38.56 0.19 -3.74
CA ALA A 26 39.07 0.80 -2.53
C ALA A 26 40.60 0.98 -2.50
N HIS A 27 41.31 0.56 -3.55
CA HIS A 27 42.77 0.55 -3.63
C HIS A 27 43.44 -0.16 -2.43
N CYS A 28 42.88 -1.28 -1.97
CA CYS A 28 43.42 -2.10 -0.88
C CYS A 28 43.27 -3.59 -1.20
N ARG A 29 43.92 -4.45 -0.42
CA ARG A 29 43.81 -5.91 -0.58
C ARG A 29 43.33 -6.54 0.73
N TYR A 30 42.59 -7.61 0.60
CA TYR A 30 42.15 -8.43 1.71
C TYR A 30 43.38 -9.11 2.36
N GLU A 31 43.39 -9.19 3.70
CA GLU A 31 44.49 -9.71 4.55
C GLU A 31 45.73 -8.80 4.67
N GLU A 32 45.61 -7.50 4.31
CA GLU A 32 46.67 -6.52 4.56
C GLU A 32 46.40 -5.65 5.81
N ASP A 33 45.15 -5.44 6.18
CA ASP A 33 44.71 -4.58 7.31
C ASP A 33 43.41 -5.12 7.91
N ASP A 34 43.47 -5.58 9.18
CA ASP A 34 42.32 -6.17 9.88
C ASP A 34 41.08 -5.29 9.89
N LYS A 35 41.22 -3.95 9.96
CA LYS A 35 40.09 -3.03 9.97
C LYS A 35 39.46 -2.88 8.58
N LYS A 36 40.29 -2.85 7.53
CA LYS A 36 39.81 -2.84 6.14
C LYS A 36 39.16 -4.15 5.78
N ASP A 37 39.70 -5.27 6.27
CA ASP A 37 39.16 -6.62 6.05
C ASP A 37 37.72 -6.76 6.56
N VAL A 38 37.42 -6.17 7.74
CA VAL A 38 36.04 -6.14 8.26
C VAL A 38 35.11 -5.43 7.26
N SER A 39 35.53 -4.28 6.71
CA SER A 39 34.73 -3.54 5.73
C SER A 39 34.56 -4.30 4.42
N LEU A 40 35.61 -4.95 3.92
CA LEU A 40 35.56 -5.79 2.72
C LEU A 40 34.55 -6.93 2.87
N ARG A 41 34.59 -7.63 4.01
CA ARG A 41 33.65 -8.73 4.31
C ARG A 41 32.21 -8.25 4.41
N ILE A 42 31.97 -7.12 5.10
CA ILE A 42 30.62 -6.54 5.25
C ILE A 42 30.04 -6.15 3.89
N ILE A 43 30.82 -5.47 3.04
CA ILE A 43 30.36 -5.06 1.72
C ILE A 43 30.02 -6.30 0.87
N ALA A 44 30.92 -7.27 0.80
CA ALA A 44 30.73 -8.48 -0.01
C ALA A 44 29.48 -9.27 0.43
N ASP A 45 29.32 -9.51 1.72
CA ASP A 45 28.18 -10.23 2.30
C ASP A 45 26.85 -9.50 2.04
N HIS A 46 26.84 -8.19 2.30
CA HIS A 46 25.61 -7.41 2.22
C HIS A 46 25.16 -7.16 0.78
N VAL A 47 26.07 -6.86 -0.16
CA VAL A 47 25.72 -6.68 -1.57
C VAL A 47 25.22 -7.99 -2.16
N LYS A 48 25.86 -9.12 -1.85
CA LYS A 48 25.38 -10.44 -2.27
C LYS A 48 23.96 -10.69 -1.77
N SER A 49 23.71 -10.50 -0.47
CA SER A 49 22.41 -10.67 0.14
C SER A 49 21.35 -9.75 -0.49
N CYS A 50 21.67 -8.47 -0.71
CA CYS A 50 20.77 -7.52 -1.34
C CYS A 50 20.44 -7.88 -2.79
N THR A 51 21.40 -8.41 -3.57
CA THR A 51 21.19 -8.84 -4.94
C THR A 51 20.16 -9.97 -5.01
N PHE A 52 20.30 -10.99 -4.15
CA PHE A 52 19.32 -12.08 -4.08
C PHE A 52 17.97 -11.61 -3.54
N MET A 53 17.94 -10.78 -2.50
CA MET A 53 16.69 -10.22 -1.97
C MET A 53 15.93 -9.42 -3.03
N ALA A 54 16.61 -8.62 -3.84
CA ALA A 54 16.01 -7.90 -4.97
C ALA A 54 15.45 -8.86 -6.03
N SER A 55 16.18 -9.93 -6.36
CA SER A 55 15.69 -10.97 -7.26
C SER A 55 14.42 -11.65 -6.78
N ASP A 56 14.30 -11.85 -5.44
CA ASP A 56 13.11 -12.40 -4.79
C ASP A 56 11.95 -11.38 -4.67
N GLY A 57 12.09 -10.18 -5.26
CA GLY A 57 11.05 -9.15 -5.26
C GLY A 57 10.99 -8.33 -3.96
N ILE A 58 11.97 -8.45 -3.04
CA ILE A 58 12.02 -7.67 -1.81
C ILE A 58 12.52 -6.26 -2.16
N MET A 59 11.66 -5.25 -1.94
CA MET A 59 11.99 -3.84 -2.17
C MET A 59 12.40 -3.13 -0.88
N PRO A 60 13.35 -2.15 -0.93
CA PRO A 60 13.72 -1.36 0.23
C PRO A 60 12.51 -0.63 0.81
N SER A 61 12.24 -0.81 2.10
CA SER A 61 11.12 -0.16 2.80
C SER A 61 11.48 0.20 4.24
N ASN A 62 10.53 0.81 4.97
CA ASN A 62 10.73 1.19 6.37
C ASN A 62 10.33 0.07 7.36
N GLU A 63 9.71 -1.00 6.89
CA GLU A 63 9.18 -2.07 7.73
C GLU A 63 9.44 -3.46 7.11
N GLY A 64 9.34 -4.51 7.92
CA GLY A 64 9.41 -5.90 7.48
C GLY A 64 10.71 -6.27 6.78
N ARG A 65 10.62 -7.12 5.76
CA ARG A 65 11.78 -7.63 4.99
C ARG A 65 12.52 -6.52 4.24
N GLY A 66 11.79 -5.55 3.72
CA GLY A 66 12.37 -4.41 3.00
C GLY A 66 13.20 -3.49 3.91
N TYR A 67 12.90 -3.41 5.21
CA TYR A 67 13.75 -2.73 6.19
C TYR A 67 15.11 -3.43 6.33
N VAL A 68 15.13 -4.76 6.37
CA VAL A 68 16.39 -5.54 6.43
C VAL A 68 17.22 -5.27 5.18
N PHE A 69 16.60 -5.32 3.98
CA PHE A 69 17.27 -4.97 2.72
C PHE A 69 17.93 -3.59 2.81
N ARG A 70 17.15 -2.58 3.15
CA ARG A 70 17.63 -1.19 3.27
C ARG A 70 18.77 -1.05 4.27
N ARG A 71 18.66 -1.70 5.42
CA ARG A 71 19.68 -1.68 6.48
C ARG A 71 21.02 -2.27 6.00
N LEU A 72 20.99 -3.44 5.33
CA LEU A 72 22.18 -4.09 4.80
C LEU A 72 22.87 -3.22 3.75
N LEU A 73 22.08 -2.69 2.80
CA LEU A 73 22.59 -1.86 1.72
C LEU A 73 23.24 -0.57 2.24
N ARG A 74 22.59 0.11 3.19
CA ARG A 74 23.12 1.33 3.81
C ARG A 74 24.36 1.08 4.63
N ARG A 75 24.44 -0.07 5.29
CA ARG A 75 25.64 -0.47 6.02
C ARG A 75 26.80 -0.73 5.06
N ALA A 76 26.57 -1.41 3.94
CA ALA A 76 27.59 -1.61 2.91
C ALA A 76 28.07 -0.27 2.32
N ALA A 77 27.15 0.68 2.04
CA ALA A 77 27.51 2.04 1.55
C ALA A 77 28.42 2.78 2.52
N ARG A 78 28.12 2.75 3.84
CA ARG A 78 28.99 3.34 4.86
C ARG A 78 30.38 2.73 4.84
N HIS A 79 30.50 1.40 4.79
CA HIS A 79 31.79 0.73 4.75
C HIS A 79 32.57 1.06 3.47
N GLY A 80 31.91 1.28 2.33
CA GLY A 80 32.54 1.81 1.13
C GLY A 80 33.15 3.18 1.38
N ARG A 81 32.44 4.09 2.06
CA ARG A 81 32.97 5.41 2.45
C ARG A 81 34.17 5.30 3.41
N ILE A 82 34.12 4.39 4.38
CA ILE A 82 35.26 4.13 5.29
C ILE A 82 36.48 3.66 4.51
N LEU A 83 36.31 2.86 3.47
CA LEU A 83 37.38 2.42 2.58
C LEU A 83 37.85 3.48 1.57
N GLY A 84 37.17 4.65 1.51
CA GLY A 84 37.49 5.75 0.59
C GLY A 84 36.93 5.59 -0.82
N ILE A 85 35.94 4.71 -1.03
CA ILE A 85 35.27 4.56 -2.31
C ILE A 85 34.35 5.79 -2.55
N GLU A 86 34.57 6.49 -3.64
CA GLU A 86 33.77 7.62 -4.05
C GLU A 86 32.62 7.23 -5.00
N GLY A 87 31.48 7.92 -4.87
CA GLY A 87 30.29 7.69 -5.71
C GLY A 87 29.57 6.39 -5.43
N ASN A 88 28.65 6.01 -6.33
CA ASN A 88 27.90 4.76 -6.26
C ASN A 88 28.78 3.62 -6.79
N PHE A 89 28.82 2.51 -6.07
CA PHE A 89 29.68 1.37 -6.41
C PHE A 89 28.96 0.00 -6.33
N MET A 90 27.83 -0.04 -5.63
CA MET A 90 27.17 -1.32 -5.33
C MET A 90 26.57 -2.00 -6.56
N THR A 91 26.16 -1.24 -7.55
CA THR A 91 25.68 -1.80 -8.84
C THR A 91 26.76 -2.60 -9.57
N LYS A 92 28.02 -2.15 -9.52
CA LYS A 92 29.15 -2.92 -10.08
C LYS A 92 29.34 -4.24 -9.36
N LEU A 93 29.25 -4.22 -8.03
CA LEU A 93 29.38 -5.42 -7.21
C LEU A 93 28.18 -6.37 -7.39
N ALA A 94 26.97 -5.84 -7.48
CA ALA A 94 25.76 -6.62 -7.77
C ALA A 94 25.86 -7.31 -9.13
N GLN A 95 26.43 -6.64 -10.14
CA GLN A 95 26.73 -7.25 -11.44
C GLN A 95 27.69 -8.46 -11.30
N VAL A 96 28.74 -8.33 -10.49
CA VAL A 96 29.67 -9.45 -10.20
C VAL A 96 28.93 -10.61 -9.54
N VAL A 97 28.04 -10.32 -8.57
CA VAL A 97 27.22 -11.36 -7.92
C VAL A 97 26.35 -12.09 -8.95
N ILE A 98 25.69 -11.36 -9.85
CA ILE A 98 24.87 -11.93 -10.92
C ILE A 98 25.73 -12.84 -11.82
N ASP A 99 26.87 -12.33 -12.29
CA ASP A 99 27.75 -13.07 -13.20
C ASP A 99 28.33 -14.35 -12.58
N LEU A 100 28.62 -14.34 -11.28
CA LEU A 100 29.12 -15.51 -10.52
C LEU A 100 28.03 -16.52 -10.17
N SER A 101 26.74 -16.10 -10.18
CA SER A 101 25.66 -16.93 -9.64
C SER A 101 24.62 -17.36 -10.68
N LYS A 102 24.56 -16.74 -11.86
CA LYS A 102 23.51 -16.94 -12.88
C LYS A 102 23.38 -18.38 -13.41
N ASP A 103 24.45 -19.16 -13.39
CA ASP A 103 24.39 -20.56 -13.82
C ASP A 103 23.58 -21.44 -12.85
N GLY A 104 23.60 -21.11 -11.57
CA GLY A 104 22.82 -21.78 -10.54
C GLY A 104 21.48 -21.11 -10.23
N TYR A 105 21.35 -19.83 -10.59
CA TYR A 105 20.20 -18.96 -10.31
C TYR A 105 19.89 -18.09 -11.54
N PRO A 106 19.30 -18.67 -12.60
CA PRO A 106 19.06 -17.98 -13.88
C PRO A 106 18.17 -16.74 -13.73
N GLU A 107 17.29 -16.69 -12.72
CA GLU A 107 16.44 -15.56 -12.40
C GLU A 107 17.23 -14.26 -12.08
N LEU A 108 18.49 -14.37 -11.67
CA LEU A 108 19.34 -13.19 -11.46
C LEU A 108 19.67 -12.49 -12.78
N GLU A 109 19.93 -13.23 -13.86
CA GLU A 109 20.16 -12.66 -15.18
C GLU A 109 18.86 -12.15 -15.81
N GLU A 110 17.75 -12.89 -15.66
CA GLU A 110 16.42 -12.49 -16.16
C GLU A 110 15.95 -11.15 -15.56
N LYS A 111 16.22 -10.94 -14.26
CA LYS A 111 15.80 -9.75 -13.51
C LYS A 111 16.92 -8.71 -13.33
N LYS A 112 18.03 -8.86 -14.00
CA LYS A 112 19.24 -8.06 -13.84
C LYS A 112 18.97 -6.54 -13.83
N ASP A 113 18.29 -6.04 -14.85
CA ASP A 113 18.03 -4.59 -14.98
C ASP A 113 17.22 -4.04 -13.80
N MET A 114 16.27 -4.82 -13.29
CA MET A 114 15.48 -4.46 -12.11
C MET A 114 16.34 -4.48 -10.84
N ILE A 115 17.14 -5.54 -10.64
CA ILE A 115 18.02 -5.68 -9.47
C ILE A 115 19.00 -4.51 -9.39
N LEU A 116 19.70 -4.21 -10.49
CA LEU A 116 20.68 -3.12 -10.55
C LEU A 116 20.02 -1.76 -10.29
N ARG A 117 18.84 -1.51 -10.86
CA ARG A 117 18.10 -0.27 -10.68
C ARG A 117 17.64 -0.06 -9.23
N VAL A 118 17.16 -1.12 -8.56
CA VAL A 118 16.74 -1.06 -7.15
C VAL A 118 17.92 -0.71 -6.24
N ILE A 119 19.07 -1.37 -6.46
CA ILE A 119 20.28 -1.13 -5.67
C ILE A 119 20.81 0.30 -5.91
N ASP A 120 20.92 0.73 -7.17
CA ASP A 120 21.40 2.06 -7.54
C ASP A 120 20.56 3.18 -6.90
N GLN A 121 19.25 3.08 -6.99
CA GLN A 121 18.36 4.10 -6.43
C GLN A 121 18.40 4.19 -4.90
N GLU A 122 18.51 3.06 -4.20
CA GLU A 122 18.61 3.11 -2.74
C GLU A 122 20.00 3.60 -2.31
N GLU A 123 21.06 3.26 -3.05
CA GLU A 123 22.41 3.78 -2.84
C GLU A 123 22.44 5.30 -3.05
N GLU A 124 21.87 5.80 -4.16
CA GLU A 124 21.79 7.24 -4.47
C GLU A 124 20.98 8.02 -3.41
N ARG A 125 19.81 7.48 -3.02
CA ARG A 125 19.00 8.07 -1.95
C ARG A 125 19.76 8.17 -0.65
N PHE A 126 20.53 7.14 -0.32
CA PHE A 126 21.31 7.11 0.89
C PHE A 126 22.53 8.04 0.81
N ALA A 127 23.21 8.13 -0.34
CA ALA A 127 24.32 9.06 -0.57
C ALA A 127 23.89 10.51 -0.29
N ASN A 128 22.66 10.89 -0.68
CA ASN A 128 22.10 12.21 -0.43
C ASN A 128 21.77 12.48 1.06
N THR A 129 21.60 11.44 1.87
CA THR A 129 21.19 11.56 3.27
C THR A 129 22.33 11.26 4.26
N ILE A 130 23.30 10.42 3.87
CA ILE A 130 24.38 9.97 4.77
C ILE A 130 25.28 11.12 5.21
N ASP A 131 25.69 11.97 4.29
CA ASP A 131 26.61 13.07 4.59
C ASP A 131 25.99 14.04 5.59
N LYS A 132 24.70 14.38 5.38
CA LYS A 132 23.94 15.23 6.31
C LYS A 132 23.66 14.56 7.65
N GLY A 133 23.38 13.26 7.65
CA GLY A 133 23.19 12.48 8.89
C GLY A 133 24.47 12.39 9.71
N LEU A 134 25.60 12.16 9.06
CA LEU A 134 26.93 12.16 9.70
C LEU A 134 27.32 13.53 10.26
N GLU A 135 27.03 14.63 9.55
CA GLU A 135 27.27 15.99 10.04
C GLU A 135 26.46 16.29 11.30
N ILE A 136 25.16 15.97 11.29
CA ILE A 136 24.28 16.13 12.47
C ILE A 136 24.75 15.26 13.63
N LEU A 137 25.11 14.01 13.36
CA LEU A 137 25.60 13.11 14.41
C LEU A 137 26.90 13.65 15.02
N ALA A 138 27.82 14.18 14.21
CA ALA A 138 29.05 14.80 14.70
C ALA A 138 28.80 16.06 15.56
N ASP A 139 27.76 16.84 15.27
CA ASP A 139 27.37 17.96 16.12
C ASP A 139 26.73 17.50 17.43
N LEU A 140 25.89 16.46 17.40
CA LEU A 140 25.35 15.83 18.60
C LEU A 140 26.46 15.23 19.48
N GLU A 141 27.48 14.63 18.91
CA GLU A 141 28.66 14.13 19.63
C GLU A 141 29.42 15.27 20.36
N LYS A 142 29.62 16.41 19.72
CA LYS A 142 30.22 17.61 20.35
C LYS A 142 29.38 18.11 21.53
N ASP A 143 28.05 18.13 21.35
CA ASP A 143 27.12 18.49 22.42
C ASP A 143 27.17 17.50 23.59
N MET A 144 27.29 16.21 23.31
CA MET A 144 27.47 15.18 24.34
C MET A 144 28.78 15.37 25.11
N GLU A 145 29.87 15.66 24.40
CA GLU A 145 31.18 15.94 25.02
C GLU A 145 31.12 17.18 25.91
N ALA A 146 30.48 18.26 25.43
CA ALA A 146 30.30 19.50 26.21
C ALA A 146 29.46 19.30 27.47
N LYS A 147 28.48 18.38 27.44
CA LYS A 147 27.60 18.01 28.56
C LYS A 147 28.23 16.91 29.45
N GLY A 148 29.34 16.31 29.05
CA GLY A 148 29.98 15.20 29.77
C GLY A 148 29.12 13.91 29.74
N THR A 149 28.24 13.71 28.79
CA THR A 149 27.39 12.54 28.65
C THR A 149 27.98 11.56 27.63
N LYS A 150 27.80 10.24 27.89
CA LYS A 150 28.23 9.19 26.96
C LYS A 150 27.05 8.51 26.26
N VAL A 151 25.82 9.00 26.51
CA VAL A 151 24.60 8.43 25.97
C VAL A 151 23.91 9.47 25.11
N LEU A 152 23.69 9.17 23.83
CA LEU A 152 22.87 9.99 22.93
C LEU A 152 21.40 9.85 23.34
N ALA A 153 20.70 10.97 23.47
CA ALA A 153 19.29 10.98 23.81
C ALA A 153 18.44 10.25 22.75
N GLY A 154 17.45 9.48 23.19
CA GLY A 154 16.60 8.70 22.30
C GLY A 154 15.80 9.56 21.32
N GLU A 155 15.38 10.77 21.74
CA GLU A 155 14.69 11.74 20.87
C GLU A 155 15.58 12.25 19.73
N ASP A 156 16.86 12.50 19.99
CA ASP A 156 17.83 12.93 18.96
C ASP A 156 18.11 11.78 17.97
N ALA A 157 18.27 10.57 18.48
CA ALA A 157 18.42 9.37 17.65
C ALA A 157 17.14 9.12 16.81
N PHE A 158 15.95 9.36 17.36
CA PHE A 158 14.69 9.26 16.63
C PHE A 158 14.59 10.33 15.55
N LYS A 159 15.01 11.56 15.80
CA LYS A 159 15.02 12.63 14.81
C LYS A 159 15.95 12.31 13.64
N LEU A 160 17.14 11.74 13.91
CA LEU A 160 18.04 11.23 12.87
C LEU A 160 17.36 10.16 12.00
N TYR A 161 16.62 9.24 12.62
CA TYR A 161 15.91 8.17 11.94
C TYR A 161 14.71 8.68 11.12
N ASP A 162 13.82 9.43 11.75
CA ASP A 162 12.52 9.84 11.17
C ASP A 162 12.66 10.95 10.12
N THR A 163 13.45 11.97 10.42
CA THR A 163 13.58 13.17 9.55
C THR A 163 14.63 12.98 8.47
N TYR A 164 15.75 12.33 8.81
CA TYR A 164 16.89 12.21 7.90
C TYR A 164 17.08 10.80 7.34
N GLY A 165 16.23 9.84 7.75
CA GLY A 165 16.31 8.45 7.27
C GLY A 165 17.60 7.74 7.68
N PHE A 166 18.28 8.20 8.75
CA PHE A 166 19.53 7.64 9.24
C PHE A 166 19.24 6.47 10.20
N PRO A 167 19.56 5.21 9.84
CA PRO A 167 19.14 4.05 10.64
C PRO A 167 19.72 4.08 12.06
N ILE A 168 18.91 3.72 13.05
CA ILE A 168 19.35 3.64 14.45
C ILE A 168 20.55 2.69 14.64
N ASP A 169 20.57 1.57 13.93
CA ASP A 169 21.69 0.61 14.01
C ASP A 169 23.00 1.23 13.50
N LEU A 170 22.91 2.10 12.49
CA LEU A 170 24.07 2.83 11.97
C LEU A 170 24.55 3.88 12.98
N THR A 171 23.63 4.59 13.63
CA THR A 171 23.92 5.54 14.71
C THR A 171 24.64 4.82 15.85
N LYS A 172 24.13 3.64 16.26
CA LYS A 172 24.76 2.81 17.31
C LYS A 172 26.17 2.39 16.95
N GLU A 173 26.37 1.85 15.75
CA GLU A 173 27.67 1.38 15.28
C GLU A 173 28.73 2.51 15.28
N ILE A 174 28.34 3.73 14.85
CA ILE A 174 29.25 4.89 14.85
C ILE A 174 29.61 5.34 16.28
N LEU A 175 28.62 5.34 17.16
CA LEU A 175 28.82 5.73 18.57
C LEU A 175 29.62 4.68 19.35
N ASP A 176 29.36 3.40 19.11
CA ASP A 176 30.09 2.28 19.73
C ASP A 176 31.59 2.32 19.36
N ASP A 177 31.95 2.64 18.12
CA ASP A 177 33.33 2.84 17.66
C ASP A 177 34.09 3.91 18.48
N LYS A 178 33.35 4.85 19.11
CA LYS A 178 33.84 5.95 19.94
C LYS A 178 33.64 5.74 21.44
N GLY A 179 33.12 4.56 21.86
CA GLY A 179 32.80 4.26 23.24
C GLY A 179 31.61 5.05 23.81
N LEU A 180 30.70 5.48 22.91
CA LEU A 180 29.44 6.14 23.22
C LEU A 180 28.27 5.18 22.99
N THR A 181 27.09 5.48 23.56
CA THR A 181 25.90 4.62 23.46
C THR A 181 24.66 5.46 23.11
N VAL A 182 23.53 4.79 22.82
CA VAL A 182 22.23 5.42 22.52
C VAL A 182 21.20 5.00 23.57
N ASP A 183 20.33 5.92 23.96
CA ASP A 183 19.12 5.63 24.73
C ASP A 183 18.07 4.98 23.83
N GLU A 184 18.12 3.65 23.70
CA GLU A 184 17.19 2.87 22.88
C GLU A 184 15.76 2.91 23.42
N GLU A 185 15.60 2.98 24.74
CA GLU A 185 14.26 3.05 25.36
C GLU A 185 13.57 4.37 25.00
N GLY A 186 14.28 5.49 25.09
CA GLY A 186 13.79 6.80 24.67
C GLY A 186 13.48 6.85 23.16
N PHE A 187 14.31 6.22 22.33
CA PHE A 187 14.05 6.09 20.89
C PHE A 187 12.74 5.33 20.61
N HIS A 188 12.54 4.19 21.26
CA HIS A 188 11.31 3.40 21.08
C HIS A 188 10.05 4.13 21.59
N LYS A 189 10.17 4.89 22.69
CA LYS A 189 9.08 5.75 23.18
C LYS A 189 8.71 6.83 22.15
N ALA A 190 9.69 7.53 21.60
CA ALA A 190 9.46 8.54 20.56
C ALA A 190 8.80 7.95 19.31
N MET A 191 9.23 6.77 18.87
CA MET A 191 8.62 6.04 17.78
C MET A 191 7.17 5.64 18.07
N GLN A 192 6.88 5.21 19.30
CA GLN A 192 5.53 4.83 19.71
C GLN A 192 4.58 6.05 19.70
N VAL A 193 5.02 7.18 20.23
CA VAL A 193 4.26 8.44 20.22
C VAL A 193 3.91 8.85 18.81
N GLN A 194 4.86 8.77 17.87
CA GLN A 194 4.59 9.09 16.47
C GLN A 194 3.56 8.12 15.85
N ARG A 195 3.68 6.81 16.12
CA ARG A 195 2.71 5.80 15.64
C ARG A 195 1.30 6.05 16.19
N GLU A 196 1.20 6.42 17.46
CA GLU A 196 -0.08 6.77 18.09
C GLU A 196 -0.67 8.05 17.52
N THR A 197 0.15 9.07 17.28
CA THR A 197 -0.27 10.32 16.62
C THR A 197 -0.75 10.04 15.19
N ALA A 198 -0.04 9.22 14.42
CA ALA A 198 -0.46 8.82 13.08
C ALA A 198 -1.74 7.96 13.10
N ARG A 199 -1.92 7.11 14.14
CA ARG A 199 -3.17 6.35 14.34
C ARG A 199 -4.33 7.24 14.74
N SER A 200 -4.14 8.20 15.64
CA SER A 200 -5.18 9.14 16.05
C SER A 200 -5.61 10.07 14.93
N ALA A 201 -4.67 10.51 14.07
CA ALA A 201 -5.00 11.26 12.86
C ALA A 201 -5.81 10.43 11.83
N ARG A 202 -5.70 9.07 11.86
CA ARG A 202 -6.53 8.17 11.06
C ARG A 202 -7.87 7.81 11.71
N LYS A 203 -7.99 7.97 13.05
CA LYS A 203 -9.22 7.64 13.80
C LYS A 203 -10.40 8.55 13.51
N THR A 204 -10.20 9.71 12.88
CA THR A 204 -11.29 10.64 12.53
C THR A 204 -12.18 10.14 11.39
N THR A 205 -11.91 8.97 10.80
CA THR A 205 -12.73 8.38 9.73
C THR A 205 -13.24 6.96 10.02
N ASN A 206 -12.94 6.34 11.18
CA ASN A 206 -13.35 4.98 11.47
C ASN A 206 -14.23 4.91 12.74
N TYR A 207 -15.44 4.37 12.58
CA TYR A 207 -16.34 3.90 13.66
C TYR A 207 -15.71 2.82 14.57
N MET A 208 -14.49 2.38 14.31
CA MET A 208 -13.74 1.34 15.03
C MET A 208 -13.37 1.65 16.50
N GLY A 209 -13.81 2.78 17.06
CA GLY A 209 -13.61 3.12 18.47
C GLY A 209 -14.75 2.68 19.40
N ARG A 210 -15.87 2.14 18.85
CA ARG A 210 -17.09 1.77 19.57
C ARG A 210 -17.41 0.28 19.51
N ASP A 211 -16.41 -0.57 19.34
CA ASP A 211 -16.58 -2.03 19.12
C ASP A 211 -17.20 -2.76 20.30
N ASP A 212 -17.14 -2.21 21.53
CA ASP A 212 -17.57 -2.91 22.74
C ASP A 212 -19.09 -3.16 22.77
N ILE A 213 -19.90 -2.30 22.17
CA ILE A 213 -21.37 -2.47 22.18
C ILE A 213 -21.79 -3.62 21.26
N TYR A 214 -21.10 -3.79 20.11
CA TYR A 214 -21.43 -4.85 19.15
C TYR A 214 -21.06 -6.25 19.66
N GLN A 215 -20.12 -6.36 20.61
CA GLN A 215 -19.76 -7.61 21.28
C GLN A 215 -20.87 -8.09 22.25
N LYS A 216 -21.71 -7.17 22.72
CA LYS A 216 -22.87 -7.51 23.59
C LYS A 216 -24.06 -8.05 22.82
N LEU A 217 -24.05 -7.94 21.49
CA LEU A 217 -25.09 -8.53 20.65
C LEU A 217 -25.02 -10.07 20.71
N ASP A 218 -26.17 -10.72 20.58
CA ASP A 218 -26.24 -12.18 20.55
C ASP A 218 -25.25 -12.76 19.51
N ALA A 219 -24.39 -13.65 19.98
CA ALA A 219 -23.36 -14.28 19.17
C ALA A 219 -23.93 -15.20 18.06
N SER A 220 -25.19 -15.62 18.19
CA SER A 220 -25.88 -16.45 17.18
C SER A 220 -26.39 -15.64 15.97
N LEU A 221 -26.46 -14.31 16.08
CA LEU A 221 -26.88 -13.46 14.98
C LEU A 221 -25.81 -13.41 13.90
N THR A 222 -26.23 -13.59 12.66
CA THR A 222 -25.40 -13.47 11.46
C THR A 222 -26.18 -12.75 10.37
N SER A 223 -25.50 -12.15 9.41
CA SER A 223 -26.11 -11.52 8.24
C SER A 223 -25.64 -12.26 6.97
N ALA A 224 -26.58 -12.80 6.20
CA ALA A 224 -26.27 -13.37 4.89
C ALA A 224 -26.19 -12.27 3.82
N PHE A 225 -25.07 -12.16 3.13
CA PHE A 225 -24.93 -11.22 2.03
C PHE A 225 -25.49 -11.81 0.73
N VAL A 226 -26.48 -11.14 0.13
CA VAL A 226 -27.15 -11.54 -1.12
C VAL A 226 -26.94 -10.53 -2.25
N GLY A 227 -26.10 -9.53 -2.03
CA GLY A 227 -25.92 -8.38 -2.89
C GLY A 227 -25.05 -8.61 -4.12
N TYR A 228 -24.61 -9.84 -4.39
CA TYR A 228 -24.00 -10.15 -5.69
C TYR A 228 -25.05 -10.20 -6.82
N ASP A 229 -26.26 -10.66 -6.50
CA ASP A 229 -27.32 -10.90 -7.48
C ASP A 229 -28.51 -9.95 -7.33
N LYS A 230 -28.67 -9.30 -6.18
CA LYS A 230 -29.82 -8.47 -5.82
C LYS A 230 -29.41 -7.12 -5.27
N LEU A 231 -30.12 -6.07 -5.63
CA LEU A 231 -29.98 -4.71 -5.05
C LEU A 231 -31.13 -4.39 -4.08
N GLU A 232 -32.13 -5.26 -4.00
CA GLU A 232 -33.27 -5.12 -3.11
C GLU A 232 -33.64 -6.48 -2.50
N ALA A 233 -33.93 -6.50 -1.20
CA ALA A 233 -34.34 -7.71 -0.49
C ALA A 233 -35.26 -7.38 0.70
N GLU A 234 -36.21 -8.26 0.99
CA GLU A 234 -36.93 -8.26 2.28
C GLU A 234 -36.15 -9.07 3.28
N SER A 235 -36.01 -8.57 4.50
CA SER A 235 -35.26 -9.22 5.57
C SER A 235 -35.83 -8.92 6.94
N ARG A 236 -35.57 -9.79 7.90
CA ARG A 236 -35.92 -9.56 9.30
C ARG A 236 -34.86 -8.68 9.95
N LEU A 237 -35.29 -7.59 10.60
CA LEU A 237 -34.47 -6.76 11.44
C LEU A 237 -34.13 -7.51 12.73
N THR A 238 -32.86 -7.87 12.94
CA THR A 238 -32.43 -8.75 14.04
C THR A 238 -31.91 -8.00 15.25
N ALA A 239 -31.31 -6.82 15.04
CA ALA A 239 -30.85 -5.97 16.13
C ALA A 239 -30.75 -4.50 15.70
N LEU A 240 -30.87 -3.61 16.67
CA LEU A 240 -30.72 -2.16 16.55
C LEU A 240 -29.73 -1.67 17.60
N VAL A 241 -28.81 -0.82 17.20
CA VAL A 241 -27.92 -0.09 18.11
C VAL A 241 -28.12 1.41 17.84
N ARG A 242 -28.68 2.13 18.80
CA ARG A 242 -28.77 3.58 18.76
C ARG A 242 -27.36 4.15 18.93
N LEU A 243 -26.96 5.04 18.04
CA LEU A 243 -25.66 5.70 18.08
C LEU A 243 -25.77 7.04 18.78
N ALA A 244 -24.85 7.33 19.68
CA ALA A 244 -24.80 8.60 20.37
C ALA A 244 -24.62 9.77 19.40
N SER A 245 -25.28 10.88 19.68
CA SER A 245 -25.25 12.08 18.85
C SER A 245 -24.00 12.94 19.07
N ASP A 246 -23.29 12.74 20.17
CA ASP A 246 -22.07 13.43 20.57
C ASP A 246 -20.96 12.45 20.99
N GLU A 247 -19.74 12.97 21.16
CA GLU A 247 -18.56 12.17 21.53
C GLU A 247 -18.60 11.64 22.98
N GLU A 248 -19.38 12.23 23.86
CA GLU A 248 -19.49 11.85 25.29
C GLU A 248 -20.65 10.86 25.54
N GLY A 249 -21.56 10.67 24.56
CA GLY A 249 -22.67 9.73 24.64
C GLY A 249 -22.25 8.28 24.46
N GLU A 250 -23.00 7.35 25.04
CA GLU A 250 -22.81 5.92 24.86
C GLU A 250 -23.82 5.37 23.85
N ASP A 251 -23.33 4.45 22.97
CA ASP A 251 -24.19 3.68 22.09
C ASP A 251 -25.01 2.67 22.90
N GLU A 252 -26.26 2.43 22.49
CA GLU A 252 -27.21 1.61 23.23
C GLU A 252 -27.89 0.58 22.32
N ILE A 253 -27.96 -0.70 22.75
CA ILE A 253 -28.83 -1.70 22.13
C ILE A 253 -30.27 -1.35 22.47
N THR A 254 -31.13 -1.21 21.46
CA THR A 254 -32.51 -0.77 21.62
C THR A 254 -33.48 -1.66 20.83
N ASP A 255 -34.74 -1.67 21.25
CA ASP A 255 -35.80 -2.40 20.53
C ASP A 255 -36.41 -1.56 19.40
N ALA A 256 -36.22 -0.23 19.38
CA ALA A 256 -36.74 0.61 18.33
C ALA A 256 -35.91 1.90 18.17
N VAL A 257 -35.94 2.45 16.95
CA VAL A 257 -35.38 3.77 16.60
C VAL A 257 -36.44 4.59 15.86
N THR A 258 -36.44 5.91 16.15
CA THR A 258 -37.44 6.84 15.69
C THR A 258 -36.82 8.00 14.89
N ASP A 259 -37.68 8.83 14.32
CA ASP A 259 -37.31 9.98 13.49
C ASP A 259 -36.17 10.83 14.07
N GLY A 260 -35.14 11.10 13.24
CA GLY A 260 -33.95 11.88 13.59
C GLY A 260 -32.87 11.11 14.35
N GLU A 261 -33.13 9.88 14.83
CA GLU A 261 -32.13 9.09 15.55
C GLU A 261 -31.10 8.45 14.60
N LYS A 262 -29.84 8.49 15.02
CA LYS A 262 -28.75 7.73 14.37
C LYS A 262 -28.70 6.31 14.91
N ALA A 263 -28.50 5.34 14.03
CA ALA A 263 -28.43 3.94 14.44
C ALA A 263 -27.53 3.10 13.52
N CYS A 264 -27.22 1.90 14.04
CA CYS A 264 -26.73 0.79 13.24
C CYS A 264 -27.82 -0.29 13.22
N VAL A 265 -28.33 -0.59 12.05
CA VAL A 265 -29.39 -1.57 11.79
C VAL A 265 -28.74 -2.88 11.34
N ILE A 266 -29.12 -4.02 11.96
CA ILE A 266 -28.62 -5.35 11.63
C ILE A 266 -29.78 -6.22 11.19
N THR A 267 -29.64 -6.90 10.05
CA THR A 267 -30.65 -7.76 9.46
C THR A 267 -30.12 -9.18 9.24
N SER A 268 -31.03 -10.16 9.15
CA SER A 268 -30.64 -11.56 8.91
C SER A 268 -30.09 -11.81 7.50
N GLU A 269 -30.50 -10.99 6.54
CA GLU A 269 -30.08 -11.03 5.14
C GLU A 269 -29.95 -9.59 4.62
N THR A 270 -28.96 -9.31 3.77
CA THR A 270 -28.76 -7.96 3.23
C THR A 270 -28.19 -7.96 1.82
N PRO A 271 -28.70 -7.08 0.93
CA PRO A 271 -28.07 -6.80 -0.36
C PRO A 271 -26.93 -5.77 -0.27
N PHE A 272 -26.72 -5.13 0.89
CA PHE A 272 -25.70 -4.11 1.09
C PHE A 272 -24.34 -4.75 1.31
N TYR A 273 -23.35 -4.34 0.51
CA TYR A 273 -21.96 -4.74 0.68
C TYR A 273 -21.35 -3.99 1.87
N GLY A 274 -20.79 -4.72 2.82
CA GLY A 274 -20.05 -4.11 3.94
C GLY A 274 -18.60 -3.79 3.52
N THR A 275 -18.07 -2.67 4.00
CA THR A 275 -16.69 -2.23 3.74
C THR A 275 -15.70 -3.34 4.00
N MET A 276 -15.01 -3.81 2.96
CA MET A 276 -13.99 -4.87 3.02
C MET A 276 -13.09 -4.85 1.77
N GLY A 277 -11.83 -5.29 1.91
CA GLY A 277 -10.91 -5.47 0.77
C GLY A 277 -10.61 -4.18 -0.02
N GLY A 278 -10.80 -3.02 0.62
CA GLY A 278 -10.61 -1.71 -0.03
C GLY A 278 -11.84 -1.16 -0.75
N GLN A 279 -12.92 -1.95 -0.92
CA GLN A 279 -14.21 -1.44 -1.41
C GLN A 279 -14.99 -0.81 -0.25
N CYS A 280 -15.54 0.40 -0.45
CA CYS A 280 -16.43 1.06 0.52
C CYS A 280 -17.76 0.31 0.68
N GLY A 281 -18.42 0.54 1.81
CA GLY A 281 -19.77 0.05 2.07
C GLY A 281 -20.81 0.70 1.16
N ASP A 282 -21.89 -0.01 0.94
CA ASP A 282 -23.01 0.53 0.18
C ASP A 282 -23.83 1.52 1.00
N THR A 283 -24.47 2.41 0.28
CA THR A 283 -25.47 3.34 0.77
C THR A 283 -26.85 2.97 0.20
N GLY A 284 -27.91 3.52 0.79
CA GLY A 284 -29.27 3.27 0.31
C GLY A 284 -30.34 3.53 1.37
N VAL A 285 -31.44 2.77 1.32
CA VAL A 285 -32.59 2.98 2.20
C VAL A 285 -33.11 1.67 2.74
N ILE A 286 -33.51 1.67 4.02
CA ILE A 286 -34.25 0.59 4.66
C ILE A 286 -35.63 1.12 5.02
N THR A 287 -36.71 0.42 4.61
CA THR A 287 -38.08 0.81 4.91
C THR A 287 -38.80 -0.28 5.73
N GLY A 288 -39.49 0.14 6.78
CA GLY A 288 -40.28 -0.73 7.67
C GLY A 288 -41.78 -0.54 7.53
N ALA A 289 -42.54 -1.36 8.22
CA ALA A 289 -44.01 -1.41 8.13
C ALA A 289 -44.71 -0.14 8.66
N ASN A 290 -44.09 0.57 9.61
CA ASN A 290 -44.69 1.73 10.28
C ASN A 290 -44.28 3.08 9.66
N ASN A 291 -44.20 3.15 8.32
CA ASN A 291 -43.67 4.28 7.57
C ASN A 291 -42.22 4.66 7.99
N GLY A 292 -41.53 3.70 8.64
CA GLY A 292 -40.14 3.88 9.02
C GLY A 292 -39.27 3.95 7.77
N THR A 293 -38.51 5.02 7.66
CA THR A 293 -37.52 5.21 6.57
C THR A 293 -36.19 5.55 7.19
N PHE A 294 -35.22 4.67 6.97
CA PHE A 294 -33.86 4.78 7.44
C PHE A 294 -32.91 4.96 6.27
N VAL A 295 -32.14 6.03 6.24
CA VAL A 295 -31.11 6.28 5.23
C VAL A 295 -29.81 5.65 5.70
N VAL A 296 -29.30 4.72 4.89
CA VAL A 296 -28.01 4.05 5.11
C VAL A 296 -26.91 4.92 4.49
N GLU A 297 -25.99 5.41 5.32
CA GLU A 297 -24.87 6.25 4.93
C GLU A 297 -23.59 5.44 4.74
N ASP A 298 -23.46 4.32 5.45
CA ASP A 298 -22.35 3.36 5.33
C ASP A 298 -22.79 1.95 5.75
N THR A 299 -22.10 0.95 5.24
CA THR A 299 -22.32 -0.45 5.61
C THR A 299 -21.00 -1.07 6.04
N ILE A 300 -20.96 -1.67 7.22
CA ILE A 300 -19.74 -2.17 7.87
C ILE A 300 -19.85 -3.64 8.25
N HIS A 301 -18.72 -4.34 8.25
CA HIS A 301 -18.62 -5.67 8.84
C HIS A 301 -18.43 -5.58 10.35
N LEU A 302 -19.26 -6.32 11.09
CA LEU A 302 -19.19 -6.46 12.54
C LEU A 302 -18.65 -7.85 12.90
N GLN A 303 -18.18 -8.00 14.13
CA GLN A 303 -17.72 -9.32 14.62
C GLN A 303 -18.84 -10.38 14.59
N GLY A 304 -18.46 -11.63 14.36
CA GLY A 304 -19.40 -12.76 14.32
C GLY A 304 -20.22 -12.86 13.04
N GLY A 305 -19.75 -12.31 11.92
CA GLY A 305 -20.41 -12.43 10.61
C GLY A 305 -21.68 -11.57 10.48
N LYS A 306 -21.79 -10.49 11.24
CA LYS A 306 -22.89 -9.53 11.16
C LYS A 306 -22.51 -8.41 10.19
N ILE A 307 -23.51 -7.86 9.50
CA ILE A 307 -23.38 -6.65 8.67
C ILE A 307 -24.25 -5.57 9.27
N GLY A 308 -23.64 -4.42 9.61
CA GLY A 308 -24.30 -3.26 10.21
C GLY A 308 -24.51 -2.16 9.17
N HIS A 309 -25.75 -1.68 9.06
CA HIS A 309 -26.12 -0.54 8.23
C HIS A 309 -26.15 0.69 9.11
N VAL A 310 -25.20 1.59 8.93
CA VAL A 310 -25.03 2.82 9.72
C VAL A 310 -25.72 3.97 9.02
N GLY A 311 -26.52 4.74 9.74
CA GLY A 311 -27.24 5.87 9.17
C GLY A 311 -28.18 6.53 10.16
N HIS A 312 -29.29 7.08 9.67
CA HIS A 312 -30.27 7.78 10.49
C HIS A 312 -31.71 7.59 9.98
N MET A 313 -32.64 7.69 10.91
CA MET A 313 -34.07 7.72 10.59
C MET A 313 -34.48 9.06 10.02
N THR A 314 -35.19 9.04 8.90
CA THR A 314 -35.76 10.25 8.27
C THR A 314 -37.24 10.39 8.46
N SER A 315 -37.94 9.31 8.83
CA SER A 315 -39.38 9.32 9.19
C SER A 315 -39.79 8.04 9.89
N GLY A 316 -40.78 8.10 10.70
CA GLY A 316 -41.46 6.96 11.31
C GLY A 316 -40.62 6.24 12.37
N MET A 317 -40.70 4.90 12.39
CA MET A 317 -40.02 4.05 13.36
C MET A 317 -39.63 2.71 12.74
N LEU A 318 -38.46 2.20 13.13
CA LEU A 318 -38.07 0.81 12.92
C LEU A 318 -37.97 0.08 14.26
N ALA A 319 -38.47 -1.16 14.31
CA ALA A 319 -38.48 -1.99 15.50
C ALA A 319 -37.77 -3.34 15.27
N ALA A 320 -37.09 -3.82 16.30
CA ALA A 320 -36.45 -5.14 16.26
C ALA A 320 -37.50 -6.24 16.05
N GLY A 321 -37.18 -7.19 15.19
CA GLY A 321 -38.06 -8.31 14.87
C GLY A 321 -39.04 -8.08 13.72
N GLU A 322 -39.19 -6.84 13.21
CA GLU A 322 -40.04 -6.59 12.05
C GLU A 322 -39.37 -7.00 10.73
N THR A 323 -40.19 -7.14 9.68
CA THR A 323 -39.70 -7.33 8.32
C THR A 323 -39.52 -5.96 7.68
N VAL A 324 -38.33 -5.74 7.10
CA VAL A 324 -37.96 -4.51 6.41
C VAL A 324 -37.56 -4.79 4.98
N THR A 325 -37.74 -3.80 4.11
CA THR A 325 -37.22 -3.82 2.74
C THR A 325 -35.93 -3.02 2.69
N LEU A 326 -34.86 -3.66 2.24
CA LEU A 326 -33.55 -3.06 2.03
C LEU A 326 -33.33 -2.77 0.56
N LYS A 327 -32.97 -1.55 0.22
CA LYS A 327 -32.73 -1.12 -1.16
C LYS A 327 -31.43 -0.35 -1.25
N VAL A 328 -30.46 -0.92 -1.96
CA VAL A 328 -29.15 -0.32 -2.24
C VAL A 328 -29.30 0.84 -3.23
N ASP A 329 -28.53 1.91 -3.06
CA ASP A 329 -28.36 2.93 -4.08
C ASP A 329 -27.66 2.31 -5.30
N GLU A 330 -28.45 2.03 -6.32
CA GLU A 330 -27.98 1.39 -7.54
C GLU A 330 -26.91 2.21 -8.26
N ALA A 331 -27.06 3.54 -8.35
CA ALA A 331 -26.12 4.39 -9.05
C ALA A 331 -24.74 4.37 -8.37
N SER A 332 -24.72 4.45 -7.05
CA SER A 332 -23.51 4.34 -6.24
C SER A 332 -22.84 2.98 -6.40
N ARG A 333 -23.62 1.88 -6.26
CA ARG A 333 -23.13 0.50 -6.41
C ARG A 333 -22.54 0.27 -7.80
N ARG A 334 -23.21 0.67 -8.87
CA ARG A 334 -22.72 0.48 -10.25
C ARG A 334 -21.43 1.26 -10.50
N SER A 335 -21.31 2.47 -9.95
CA SER A 335 -20.07 3.25 -10.03
C SER A 335 -18.92 2.56 -9.28
N THR A 336 -19.19 2.02 -8.08
CA THR A 336 -18.22 1.25 -7.29
C THR A 336 -17.77 -0.01 -8.04
N GLU A 337 -18.68 -0.77 -8.65
CA GLU A 337 -18.37 -1.98 -9.45
C GLU A 337 -17.46 -1.65 -10.64
N LYS A 338 -17.70 -0.51 -11.33
CA LYS A 338 -16.83 -0.03 -12.43
C LYS A 338 -15.42 0.25 -11.91
N ASN A 339 -15.29 1.00 -10.83
CA ASN A 339 -14.01 1.35 -10.22
C ASN A 339 -13.29 0.11 -9.68
N HIS A 340 -14.00 -0.83 -9.07
CA HIS A 340 -13.40 -2.05 -8.56
C HIS A 340 -12.88 -2.95 -9.68
N SER A 341 -13.67 -3.15 -10.72
CA SER A 341 -13.25 -3.95 -11.87
C SER A 341 -12.07 -3.30 -12.60
N ALA A 342 -12.06 -1.97 -12.72
CA ALA A 342 -10.92 -1.23 -13.27
C ALA A 342 -9.65 -1.38 -12.41
N THR A 343 -9.78 -1.54 -11.09
CA THR A 343 -8.64 -1.78 -10.19
C THR A 343 -7.91 -3.08 -10.54
N HIS A 344 -8.63 -4.16 -10.84
CA HIS A 344 -8.04 -5.43 -11.28
C HIS A 344 -7.35 -5.30 -12.65
N LEU A 345 -7.99 -4.60 -13.60
CA LEU A 345 -7.36 -4.32 -14.89
C LEU A 345 -6.09 -3.49 -14.72
N LEU A 346 -6.12 -2.47 -13.85
CA LEU A 346 -4.97 -1.62 -13.53
C LEU A 346 -3.83 -2.41 -12.91
N GLN A 347 -4.10 -3.26 -11.93
CA GLN A 347 -3.07 -4.10 -11.30
C GLN A 347 -2.37 -4.97 -12.33
N LYS A 348 -3.12 -5.65 -13.19
CA LYS A 348 -2.54 -6.49 -14.25
C LYS A 348 -1.78 -5.67 -15.28
N ALA A 349 -2.27 -4.50 -15.67
CA ALA A 349 -1.60 -3.61 -16.61
C ALA A 349 -0.28 -3.08 -16.03
N LEU A 350 -0.26 -2.67 -14.76
CA LEU A 350 0.96 -2.25 -14.06
C LEU A 350 2.01 -3.36 -14.05
N ARG A 351 1.64 -4.59 -13.71
CA ARG A 351 2.56 -5.73 -13.77
C ARG A 351 3.07 -5.99 -15.18
N SER A 352 2.23 -5.86 -16.18
CA SER A 352 2.61 -6.07 -17.59
C SER A 352 3.59 -5.02 -18.11
N VAL A 353 3.50 -3.77 -17.63
CA VAL A 353 4.34 -2.64 -18.09
C VAL A 353 5.60 -2.46 -17.24
N LEU A 354 5.47 -2.60 -15.92
CA LEU A 354 6.55 -2.31 -14.97
C LEU A 354 7.29 -3.57 -14.50
N GLY A 355 6.66 -4.74 -14.57
CA GLY A 355 7.23 -6.03 -14.17
C GLY A 355 6.53 -6.69 -12.99
N ASP A 356 6.90 -7.95 -12.74
CA ASP A 356 6.24 -8.83 -11.75
C ASP A 356 6.44 -8.44 -10.29
N HIS A 357 7.37 -7.52 -9.99
CA HIS A 357 7.58 -6.96 -8.65
C HIS A 357 6.44 -6.05 -8.18
N VAL A 358 5.55 -5.64 -9.09
CA VAL A 358 4.38 -4.83 -8.74
C VAL A 358 3.38 -5.68 -7.97
N GLU A 359 3.18 -5.34 -6.69
CA GLU A 359 2.21 -5.96 -5.79
C GLU A 359 1.33 -4.89 -5.16
N GLN A 360 0.09 -5.24 -4.87
CA GLN A 360 -0.81 -4.33 -4.17
C GLN A 360 -0.31 -4.08 -2.74
N ALA A 361 -0.11 -2.81 -2.38
CA ALA A 361 0.20 -2.35 -1.03
C ALA A 361 -1.04 -1.79 -0.32
N GLY A 362 -2.05 -1.37 -1.08
CA GLY A 362 -3.33 -0.88 -0.58
C GLY A 362 -4.30 -0.58 -1.71
N SER A 363 -5.58 -0.51 -1.38
CA SER A 363 -6.64 -0.14 -2.32
C SER A 363 -7.74 0.64 -1.60
N LEU A 364 -8.37 1.55 -2.32
CA LEU A 364 -9.62 2.20 -1.91
C LEU A 364 -10.48 2.39 -3.16
N VAL A 365 -11.67 1.81 -3.12
CA VAL A 365 -12.64 1.86 -4.21
C VAL A 365 -13.92 2.49 -3.68
N THR A 366 -14.28 3.63 -4.24
CA THR A 366 -15.50 4.40 -3.92
C THR A 366 -16.32 4.63 -5.19
N PRO A 367 -17.57 5.10 -5.11
CA PRO A 367 -18.34 5.46 -6.28
C PRO A 367 -17.66 6.55 -7.15
N ASP A 368 -16.92 7.45 -6.50
CA ASP A 368 -16.34 8.61 -7.19
C ASP A 368 -15.03 8.28 -7.91
N ARG A 369 -14.18 7.43 -7.31
CA ARG A 369 -12.85 7.12 -7.83
C ARG A 369 -12.30 5.81 -7.27
N LEU A 370 -11.23 5.33 -7.89
CA LEU A 370 -10.37 4.31 -7.32
C LEU A 370 -9.01 4.90 -6.94
N ARG A 371 -8.41 4.32 -5.90
CA ARG A 371 -7.04 4.56 -5.46
C ARG A 371 -6.34 3.22 -5.32
N PHE A 372 -5.18 3.11 -5.93
CA PHE A 372 -4.38 1.89 -5.91
C PHE A 372 -2.96 2.19 -5.49
N ASP A 373 -2.53 1.60 -4.37
CA ASP A 373 -1.19 1.70 -3.84
C ASP A 373 -0.43 0.43 -4.19
N PHE A 374 0.75 0.56 -4.79
CA PHE A 374 1.51 -0.59 -5.30
C PHE A 374 3.01 -0.43 -5.05
N THR A 375 3.70 -1.57 -4.99
CA THR A 375 5.15 -1.60 -4.82
C THR A 375 5.84 -1.22 -6.14
N HIS A 376 6.62 -0.14 -6.11
CA HIS A 376 7.50 0.25 -7.20
C HIS A 376 8.57 1.22 -6.69
N PHE A 377 9.77 1.11 -7.23
CA PHE A 377 10.97 1.76 -6.73
C PHE A 377 11.15 3.21 -7.21
N SER A 378 10.54 3.62 -8.35
CA SER A 378 10.66 4.96 -8.94
C SER A 378 9.32 5.59 -9.29
N ALA A 379 9.32 6.89 -9.59
CA ALA A 379 8.18 7.51 -10.26
C ALA A 379 7.99 6.88 -11.64
N MET A 380 6.74 6.65 -12.04
CA MET A 380 6.44 6.21 -13.39
C MET A 380 6.72 7.34 -14.37
N THR A 381 7.27 6.98 -15.54
CA THR A 381 7.43 7.94 -16.63
C THR A 381 6.07 8.24 -17.29
N PRO A 382 5.92 9.39 -17.95
CA PRO A 382 4.70 9.70 -18.71
C PRO A 382 4.34 8.61 -19.76
N GLU A 383 5.35 7.99 -20.35
CA GLU A 383 5.20 6.91 -21.33
C GLU A 383 4.69 5.62 -20.68
N GLU A 384 5.15 5.29 -19.48
CA GLU A 384 4.68 4.13 -18.70
C GLU A 384 3.24 4.34 -18.26
N ILE A 385 2.90 5.53 -17.73
CA ILE A 385 1.52 5.89 -17.35
C ILE A 385 0.59 5.74 -18.56
N LYS A 386 1.00 6.28 -19.70
CA LYS A 386 0.22 6.21 -20.94
C LYS A 386 0.01 4.76 -21.39
N LYS A 387 1.06 3.92 -21.37
CA LYS A 387 0.95 2.50 -21.75
C LYS A 387 0.01 1.73 -20.83
N VAL A 388 0.07 1.98 -19.51
CA VAL A 388 -0.85 1.35 -18.54
C VAL A 388 -2.28 1.78 -18.83
N GLU A 389 -2.54 3.07 -19.04
CA GLU A 389 -3.86 3.61 -19.35
C GLU A 389 -4.42 3.05 -20.68
N GLU A 390 -3.59 2.99 -21.72
CA GLU A 390 -3.94 2.41 -23.01
C GLU A 390 -4.29 0.93 -22.89
N LEU A 391 -3.51 0.15 -22.13
CA LEU A 391 -3.75 -1.27 -21.94
C LEU A 391 -5.05 -1.53 -21.17
N VAL A 392 -5.32 -0.77 -20.10
CA VAL A 392 -6.60 -0.87 -19.36
C VAL A 392 -7.77 -0.56 -20.29
N ASN A 393 -7.72 0.56 -21.04
CA ASN A 393 -8.79 0.93 -21.95
C ASN A 393 -8.96 -0.07 -23.11
N GLN A 394 -7.87 -0.68 -23.60
CA GLN A 394 -7.96 -1.77 -24.57
C GLN A 394 -8.76 -2.95 -24.00
N LYS A 395 -8.51 -3.37 -22.74
CA LYS A 395 -9.25 -4.47 -22.11
C LYS A 395 -10.72 -4.12 -21.80
N ILE A 396 -11.02 -2.86 -21.57
CA ILE A 396 -12.38 -2.36 -21.49
C ILE A 396 -13.08 -2.49 -22.86
N GLN A 397 -12.42 -2.09 -23.95
CA GLN A 397 -12.98 -2.16 -25.30
C GLN A 397 -13.14 -3.60 -25.81
N GLU A 398 -12.29 -4.53 -25.38
CA GLU A 398 -12.43 -5.96 -25.68
C GLU A 398 -13.70 -6.57 -25.07
N ASN A 399 -14.35 -5.89 -24.13
CA ASN A 399 -15.59 -6.31 -23.48
C ASN A 399 -15.55 -7.75 -22.93
N LEU A 400 -14.49 -8.04 -22.17
CA LEU A 400 -14.25 -9.35 -21.59
C LEU A 400 -15.31 -9.70 -20.55
N ASP A 401 -15.77 -10.95 -20.53
CA ASP A 401 -16.66 -11.45 -19.48
C ASP A 401 -15.95 -11.44 -18.13
N VAL A 402 -16.65 -10.99 -17.07
CA VAL A 402 -16.21 -11.05 -15.69
C VAL A 402 -16.90 -12.22 -14.99
N VAL A 403 -16.17 -13.31 -14.83
CA VAL A 403 -16.71 -14.55 -14.26
C VAL A 403 -16.22 -14.68 -12.83
N THR A 404 -17.15 -14.99 -11.92
CA THR A 404 -16.84 -15.24 -10.51
C THR A 404 -17.16 -16.69 -10.15
N GLN A 405 -16.24 -17.33 -9.43
CA GLN A 405 -16.40 -18.72 -8.98
C GLN A 405 -15.93 -18.87 -7.55
N GLU A 406 -16.70 -19.62 -6.74
CA GLU A 406 -16.25 -20.04 -5.43
C GLU A 406 -15.58 -21.40 -5.53
N MET A 407 -14.40 -21.54 -4.93
CA MET A 407 -13.64 -22.77 -4.92
C MET A 407 -12.78 -22.87 -3.65
N SER A 408 -12.12 -24.00 -3.43
CA SER A 408 -11.13 -24.12 -2.35
C SER A 408 -9.89 -23.29 -2.65
N LEU A 409 -9.19 -22.86 -1.61
CA LEU A 409 -7.92 -22.09 -1.76
C LEU A 409 -6.88 -22.85 -2.60
N ASP A 410 -6.83 -24.19 -2.47
CA ASP A 410 -5.88 -25.02 -3.21
C ASP A 410 -6.24 -25.14 -4.71
N GLU A 411 -7.52 -25.14 -5.05
CA GLU A 411 -7.98 -25.06 -6.43
C GLU A 411 -7.67 -23.69 -7.03
N ALA A 412 -7.95 -22.62 -6.27
CA ALA A 412 -7.66 -21.25 -6.72
C ALA A 412 -6.18 -21.04 -7.03
N LYS A 413 -5.26 -21.57 -6.22
CA LYS A 413 -3.83 -21.52 -6.49
C LYS A 413 -3.44 -22.21 -7.81
N LYS A 414 -4.13 -23.32 -8.16
CA LYS A 414 -3.86 -24.05 -9.42
C LYS A 414 -4.32 -23.27 -10.66
N THR A 415 -5.28 -22.36 -10.52
CA THR A 415 -5.72 -21.50 -11.63
C THR A 415 -4.74 -20.36 -11.92
N GLY A 416 -3.68 -20.19 -11.10
CA GLY A 416 -2.78 -19.04 -11.17
C GLY A 416 -3.39 -17.76 -10.59
N ALA A 417 -4.48 -17.88 -9.82
CA ALA A 417 -5.13 -16.74 -9.19
C ALA A 417 -4.17 -16.03 -8.23
N MET A 418 -4.05 -14.72 -8.40
CA MET A 418 -3.23 -13.89 -7.55
C MET A 418 -3.93 -13.70 -6.20
N ALA A 419 -3.23 -14.04 -5.12
CA ALA A 419 -3.67 -13.83 -3.75
C ALA A 419 -2.90 -12.66 -3.14
N LEU A 420 -3.56 -11.80 -2.39
CA LEU A 420 -2.89 -10.72 -1.66
C LEU A 420 -2.07 -11.31 -0.50
N PHE A 421 -0.81 -10.90 -0.40
CA PHE A 421 0.05 -11.32 0.71
C PHE A 421 -0.43 -10.70 2.03
N GLY A 422 -0.65 -11.57 3.03
CA GLY A 422 -1.00 -11.14 4.39
C GLY A 422 -2.48 -11.22 4.75
N GLU A 423 -3.38 -11.51 3.82
CA GLU A 423 -4.77 -11.80 4.13
C GLU A 423 -4.97 -13.26 4.58
N LYS A 424 -5.81 -13.44 5.60
CA LYS A 424 -6.23 -14.78 6.07
C LYS A 424 -7.45 -15.21 5.26
N TYR A 425 -7.23 -16.04 4.27
CA TYR A 425 -8.31 -16.63 3.49
C TYR A 425 -8.95 -17.80 4.23
N GLY A 426 -10.28 -17.92 4.14
CA GLY A 426 -11.02 -19.10 4.61
C GLY A 426 -10.77 -20.34 3.74
N GLU A 427 -11.43 -21.45 4.06
CA GLU A 427 -11.36 -22.69 3.26
C GLU A 427 -11.93 -22.50 1.84
N LYS A 428 -12.92 -21.63 1.69
CA LYS A 428 -13.52 -21.23 0.40
C LYS A 428 -13.15 -19.81 0.08
N VAL A 429 -12.76 -19.58 -1.17
CA VAL A 429 -12.37 -18.27 -1.71
C VAL A 429 -13.15 -18.00 -3.00
N ARG A 430 -13.41 -16.71 -3.25
CA ARG A 430 -14.05 -16.23 -4.48
C ARG A 430 -12.97 -15.79 -5.45
N VAL A 431 -12.93 -16.40 -6.62
CA VAL A 431 -12.03 -16.09 -7.73
C VAL A 431 -12.78 -15.24 -8.75
N VAL A 432 -12.23 -14.09 -9.11
CA VAL A 432 -12.74 -13.20 -10.15
C VAL A 432 -11.81 -13.30 -11.36
N LYS A 433 -12.36 -13.66 -12.51
CA LYS A 433 -11.64 -13.81 -13.76
C LYS A 433 -12.21 -12.84 -14.80
N MET A 434 -11.33 -12.05 -15.45
CA MET A 434 -11.66 -11.12 -16.52
C MET A 434 -11.01 -11.60 -17.83
N GLY A 435 -11.75 -12.40 -18.61
CA GLY A 435 -11.20 -13.13 -19.75
C GLY A 435 -9.96 -13.95 -19.34
N ASP A 436 -8.91 -13.89 -20.16
CA ASP A 436 -7.59 -14.47 -19.85
C ASP A 436 -6.59 -13.41 -19.36
N PHE A 437 -7.04 -12.17 -19.10
CA PHE A 437 -6.18 -11.06 -18.74
C PHE A 437 -5.88 -11.00 -17.24
N SER A 438 -6.91 -11.05 -16.38
CA SER A 438 -6.74 -11.03 -14.92
C SER A 438 -7.48 -12.17 -14.24
N THR A 439 -6.86 -12.79 -13.22
CA THR A 439 -7.48 -13.80 -12.35
C THR A 439 -6.99 -13.56 -10.93
N GLU A 440 -7.91 -13.17 -10.03
CA GLU A 440 -7.56 -12.72 -8.68
C GLU A 440 -8.56 -13.21 -7.63
N LEU A 441 -8.10 -13.35 -6.38
CA LEU A 441 -8.97 -13.61 -5.23
C LEU A 441 -9.63 -12.28 -4.83
N CYS A 442 -10.95 -12.18 -4.93
CA CYS A 442 -11.67 -10.97 -4.58
C CYS A 442 -13.11 -11.23 -4.10
N GLY A 443 -13.45 -10.69 -2.92
CA GLY A 443 -14.80 -10.74 -2.35
C GLY A 443 -15.70 -9.55 -2.72
N GLY A 444 -15.20 -8.59 -3.53
CA GLY A 444 -15.94 -7.39 -3.89
C GLY A 444 -17.00 -7.57 -4.98
N THR A 445 -17.72 -6.48 -5.28
CA THR A 445 -18.71 -6.46 -6.35
C THR A 445 -18.09 -5.96 -7.66
N HIS A 446 -18.49 -6.53 -8.78
CA HIS A 446 -17.89 -6.27 -10.09
C HIS A 446 -18.96 -6.12 -11.18
N VAL A 447 -18.57 -5.48 -12.29
CA VAL A 447 -19.37 -5.44 -13.50
C VAL A 447 -19.46 -6.84 -14.15
N ALA A 448 -20.51 -7.08 -14.93
CA ALA A 448 -20.68 -8.36 -15.64
C ALA A 448 -19.67 -8.56 -16.78
N ASN A 449 -19.21 -7.47 -17.38
CA ASN A 449 -18.18 -7.45 -18.41
C ASN A 449 -17.37 -6.15 -18.35
N THR A 450 -16.13 -6.19 -18.86
CA THR A 450 -15.23 -5.03 -18.78
C THR A 450 -15.71 -3.82 -19.56
N GLY A 451 -16.53 -3.99 -20.60
CA GLY A 451 -17.13 -2.90 -21.36
C GLY A 451 -18.05 -1.99 -20.53
N ALA A 452 -18.67 -2.54 -19.47
CA ALA A 452 -19.49 -1.76 -18.56
C ALA A 452 -18.71 -0.73 -17.72
N VAL A 453 -17.38 -0.81 -17.67
CA VAL A 453 -16.49 0.22 -17.07
C VAL A 453 -16.53 1.52 -17.90
N HIS A 454 -16.80 1.44 -19.17
CA HIS A 454 -16.85 2.46 -20.21
C HIS A 454 -15.48 3.02 -20.59
N ALA A 455 -14.80 3.72 -19.69
CA ALA A 455 -13.47 4.28 -19.91
C ALA A 455 -12.72 4.45 -18.60
N PHE A 456 -11.39 4.53 -18.68
CA PHE A 456 -10.48 4.65 -17.56
C PHE A 456 -9.47 5.78 -17.78
N LYS A 457 -9.20 6.58 -16.75
CA LYS A 457 -8.20 7.65 -16.77
C LYS A 457 -7.43 7.72 -15.48
N ILE A 458 -6.10 7.71 -15.56
CA ILE A 458 -5.21 7.99 -14.43
C ILE A 458 -5.16 9.52 -14.22
N LEU A 459 -5.52 9.97 -13.02
CA LEU A 459 -5.47 11.38 -12.63
C LEU A 459 -4.10 11.78 -12.09
N SER A 460 -3.52 10.92 -11.27
CA SER A 460 -2.25 11.18 -10.59
C SER A 460 -1.48 9.90 -10.33
N GLU A 461 -0.15 10.04 -10.27
CA GLU A 461 0.78 9.03 -9.79
C GLU A 461 1.77 9.71 -8.86
N ALA A 462 1.94 9.20 -7.62
CA ALA A 462 2.81 9.81 -6.61
C ALA A 462 3.40 8.77 -5.65
N GLY A 463 4.55 9.10 -5.05
CA GLY A 463 5.13 8.32 -3.95
C GLY A 463 4.44 8.63 -2.63
N ILE A 464 4.07 7.60 -1.87
CA ILE A 464 3.44 7.73 -0.55
C ILE A 464 4.31 7.20 0.59
N ALA A 465 5.17 6.26 0.26
CA ALA A 465 6.17 5.70 1.16
C ALA A 465 7.38 5.22 0.35
N ALA A 466 8.45 4.83 1.04
CA ALA A 466 9.60 4.24 0.37
C ALA A 466 9.19 2.93 -0.33
N GLY A 467 9.41 2.88 -1.64
CA GLY A 467 9.06 1.73 -2.47
C GLY A 467 7.56 1.53 -2.71
N VAL A 468 6.70 2.50 -2.34
CA VAL A 468 5.25 2.44 -2.58
C VAL A 468 4.77 3.65 -3.36
N ARG A 469 4.11 3.39 -4.47
CA ARG A 469 3.51 4.39 -5.36
C ARG A 469 1.99 4.32 -5.25
N ARG A 470 1.34 5.43 -5.50
CA ARG A 470 -0.13 5.58 -5.50
C ARG A 470 -0.61 6.07 -6.84
N ILE A 471 -1.60 5.41 -7.40
CA ILE A 471 -2.40 5.88 -8.52
C ILE A 471 -3.80 6.23 -8.04
N GLU A 472 -4.31 7.37 -8.48
CA GLU A 472 -5.73 7.71 -8.42
C GLU A 472 -6.29 7.75 -9.85
N ALA A 473 -7.46 7.13 -10.05
CA ALA A 473 -8.06 7.04 -11.37
C ALA A 473 -9.59 7.12 -11.32
N LEU A 474 -10.17 7.45 -12.46
CA LEU A 474 -11.62 7.56 -12.68
C LEU A 474 -12.09 6.58 -13.75
N THR A 475 -13.36 6.20 -13.64
CA THR A 475 -14.09 5.42 -14.65
C THR A 475 -15.46 6.02 -14.95
N GLY A 476 -16.07 5.59 -16.05
CA GLY A 476 -17.47 5.84 -16.36
C GLY A 476 -17.91 7.29 -16.22
N ASP A 477 -19.00 7.50 -15.50
CA ASP A 477 -19.61 8.81 -15.31
C ASP A 477 -18.74 9.80 -14.53
N GLY A 478 -17.89 9.30 -13.61
CA GLY A 478 -16.90 10.10 -12.91
C GLY A 478 -15.89 10.73 -13.85
N LEU A 479 -15.44 9.95 -14.84
CA LEU A 479 -14.56 10.44 -15.89
C LEU A 479 -15.24 11.44 -16.83
N MET A 480 -16.50 11.22 -17.18
CA MET A 480 -17.25 12.17 -18.00
C MET A 480 -17.39 13.51 -17.32
N ARG A 481 -17.79 13.53 -16.04
CA ARG A 481 -17.86 14.78 -15.25
C ARG A 481 -16.49 15.48 -15.14
N TYR A 482 -15.41 14.74 -15.05
CA TYR A 482 -14.07 15.30 -15.05
C TYR A 482 -13.75 16.04 -16.36
N TYR A 483 -14.09 15.47 -17.50
CA TYR A 483 -13.89 16.13 -18.81
C TYR A 483 -14.83 17.33 -19.01
N GLU A 484 -16.07 17.24 -18.59
CA GLU A 484 -17.01 18.36 -18.61
C GLU A 484 -16.49 19.56 -17.79
N ASN A 485 -15.94 19.29 -16.60
CA ASN A 485 -15.32 20.34 -15.79
C ASN A 485 -14.09 20.95 -16.45
N LEU A 486 -13.21 20.13 -17.07
CA LEU A 486 -12.05 20.64 -17.81
C LEU A 486 -12.45 21.49 -19.01
N GLU A 487 -13.50 21.10 -19.74
CA GLU A 487 -14.05 21.88 -20.86
C GLU A 487 -14.58 23.23 -20.38
N GLN A 488 -15.31 23.23 -19.25
CA GLN A 488 -15.83 24.46 -18.66
C GLN A 488 -14.70 25.39 -18.18
N GLU A 489 -13.66 24.85 -17.51
CA GLU A 489 -12.48 25.62 -17.10
C GLU A 489 -11.75 26.22 -18.31
N LEU A 490 -11.61 25.45 -19.39
CA LEU A 490 -10.96 25.92 -20.61
C LEU A 490 -11.78 27.05 -21.28
N GLU A 491 -13.11 26.92 -21.32
CA GLU A 491 -14.00 27.98 -21.81
C GLU A 491 -13.91 29.25 -20.99
N ASP A 492 -13.89 29.12 -19.65
CA ASP A 492 -13.82 30.27 -18.74
C ASP A 492 -12.45 30.97 -18.82
N ALA A 493 -11.36 30.19 -18.96
CA ALA A 493 -10.04 30.74 -19.23
C ALA A 493 -9.98 31.51 -20.56
N ALA A 494 -10.59 30.96 -21.61
CA ALA A 494 -10.68 31.62 -22.94
C ALA A 494 -11.49 32.90 -22.87
N LYS A 495 -12.65 32.90 -22.17
CA LYS A 495 -13.47 34.11 -21.93
C LYS A 495 -12.66 35.18 -21.16
N ALA A 496 -11.91 34.79 -20.11
CA ALA A 496 -11.06 35.68 -19.35
C ALA A 496 -9.97 36.34 -20.22
N ALA A 497 -9.37 35.55 -21.12
CA ALA A 497 -8.39 36.02 -22.11
C ALA A 497 -9.03 36.75 -23.32
N LYS A 498 -10.35 36.87 -23.38
CA LYS A 498 -11.12 37.45 -24.49
C LYS A 498 -10.80 36.79 -25.84
N THR A 499 -10.85 35.45 -25.86
CA THR A 499 -10.57 34.64 -27.05
C THR A 499 -11.44 33.38 -27.05
N THR A 500 -11.24 32.49 -28.01
CA THR A 500 -11.87 31.16 -28.06
C THR A 500 -10.94 30.10 -27.41
N PRO A 501 -11.44 28.94 -26.95
CA PRO A 501 -10.62 27.85 -26.49
C PRO A 501 -9.54 27.42 -27.49
N ALA A 502 -9.85 27.37 -28.77
CA ALA A 502 -8.92 27.02 -29.85
C ALA A 502 -7.75 27.99 -29.99
N ASP A 503 -8.01 29.27 -29.78
CA ASP A 503 -7.01 30.36 -29.94
C ASP A 503 -6.32 30.75 -28.64
N LEU A 504 -6.67 30.13 -27.50
CA LEU A 504 -6.20 30.52 -26.16
C LEU A 504 -4.68 30.50 -26.08
N LYS A 505 -4.02 29.45 -26.58
CA LYS A 505 -2.57 29.33 -26.59
C LYS A 505 -1.91 30.48 -27.33
N THR A 506 -2.32 30.73 -28.55
CA THR A 506 -1.79 31.84 -29.40
C THR A 506 -1.99 33.20 -28.73
N LYS A 507 -3.14 33.38 -28.08
CA LYS A 507 -3.46 34.60 -27.35
C LYS A 507 -2.51 34.83 -26.16
N ILE A 508 -2.25 33.78 -25.38
CA ILE A 508 -1.31 33.85 -24.24
C ILE A 508 0.11 34.11 -24.72
N GLU A 509 0.56 33.44 -25.79
CA GLU A 509 1.90 33.66 -26.37
C GLU A 509 2.11 35.08 -26.92
N SER A 510 1.01 35.78 -27.25
CA SER A 510 1.03 37.18 -27.75
C SER A 510 0.88 38.25 -26.64
N MET A 511 0.62 37.87 -25.41
CA MET A 511 0.48 38.75 -24.25
C MET A 511 1.83 39.00 -23.57
#